data_5e02bb0aecae96cc27b1987e3d119043
#
_entry.id   5e02bb0aecae96cc27b1987e3d119043
#
_cell.length_a   1.000
_cell.length_b   1.000
_cell.length_c   1.000
_cell.angle_alpha   90.00
_cell.angle_beta   90.00
_cell.angle_gamma   90.00
#
_symmetry.space_group_name_H-M   'P 1'
#
loop_
_entity.id
_entity.type
_entity.pdbx_description
1 polymer ?
#
loop_
_entity_poly.entity_id
_entity_poly.type
_entity_poly.pdbx_seq_one_letter_code
_entity_poly.pdbx_strand_id
1 'polypeptide(L)'
;LKHYIYTLSLIICLNLNSQEPKQINDSIIPLDEVIIKGNTILGNKFVAKNRTGAAYYLSTEELAQFDYTDINRALSKISGINFYEEDGFGLRPNISIRGTSPERSSKIAIMEDGILISPAPYSASSAYYFPSVARMQAIEVLKGSSQIQYGPYTTGGAINFVSTEIPEKFRGKISTSFGSFKTGQTHATIGNSS
;
A
#
# COMPACT_ATOMS: atom_id res chain seq x y z
N LEU A 1 58.72 47.60 -34.07
CA LEU A 1 57.92 46.43 -34.41
C LEU A 1 58.13 45.28 -33.39
N LYS A 2 59.34 44.91 -33.03
CA LYS A 2 59.62 43.83 -32.08
C LYS A 2 59.03 44.07 -30.70
N HIS A 3 59.03 45.27 -30.15
CA HIS A 3 58.45 45.55 -28.83
C HIS A 3 56.91 45.44 -28.80
N TYR A 4 56.23 45.76 -29.90
CA TYR A 4 54.78 45.60 -30.01
C TYR A 4 54.35 44.11 -30.02
N ILE A 5 55.21 43.25 -30.57
CA ILE A 5 54.93 41.80 -30.59
C ILE A 5 55.01 41.18 -29.15
N TYR A 6 56.02 41.64 -28.36
CA TYR A 6 56.15 41.19 -26.98
C TYR A 6 55.02 41.70 -26.07
N THR A 7 54.56 42.94 -26.25
CA THR A 7 53.42 43.45 -25.47
C THR A 7 52.11 42.77 -25.86
N LEU A 8 51.90 42.47 -27.12
CA LEU A 8 50.72 41.73 -27.60
C LEU A 8 50.71 40.27 -27.06
N SER A 9 51.88 39.63 -27.04
CA SER A 9 52.02 38.26 -26.46
C SER A 9 51.76 38.26 -24.97
N LEU A 10 52.16 39.28 -24.22
CA LEU A 10 51.93 39.39 -22.79
C LEU A 10 50.44 39.60 -22.48
N ILE A 11 49.69 40.32 -23.28
CA ILE A 11 48.27 40.56 -23.11
C ILE A 11 47.44 39.27 -23.38
N ILE A 12 47.87 38.41 -24.29
CA ILE A 12 47.20 37.15 -24.61
C ILE A 12 47.37 36.15 -23.47
N CYS A 13 48.49 36.15 -22.74
CA CYS A 13 48.72 35.27 -21.61
C CYS A 13 47.87 35.61 -20.37
N LEU A 14 47.33 36.79 -20.24
CA LEU A 14 46.52 37.21 -19.10
C LEU A 14 45.06 36.73 -19.16
N ASN A 15 44.62 36.18 -20.30
CA ASN A 15 43.25 35.68 -20.46
C ASN A 15 43.10 34.16 -20.31
N LEU A 16 44.10 33.48 -19.73
CA LEU A 16 43.97 32.12 -19.31
C LEU A 16 43.16 32.09 -17.98
N ASN A 17 41.85 32.34 -18.10
CA ASN A 17 40.94 32.00 -17.03
C ASN A 17 41.02 30.50 -16.83
N SER A 18 41.63 30.09 -15.75
CA SER A 18 41.56 28.74 -15.25
C SER A 18 40.08 28.39 -15.15
N GLN A 19 39.66 27.37 -15.89
CA GLN A 19 38.32 26.79 -15.71
C GLN A 19 38.27 26.30 -14.28
N GLU A 20 37.45 26.95 -13.47
CA GLU A 20 37.10 26.41 -12.16
C GLU A 20 36.59 24.96 -12.38
N PRO A 21 37.07 23.99 -11.61
CA PRO A 21 36.52 22.66 -11.70
C PRO A 21 35.04 22.76 -11.36
N LYS A 22 34.18 22.43 -12.32
CA LYS A 22 32.74 22.31 -12.13
C LYS A 22 32.55 21.38 -10.95
N GLN A 23 32.22 21.94 -9.80
CA GLN A 23 31.80 21.13 -8.67
C GLN A 23 30.57 20.32 -9.17
N ILE A 24 30.79 19.05 -9.39
CA ILE A 24 29.71 18.11 -9.51
C ILE A 24 29.09 18.11 -8.11
N ASN A 25 28.04 18.89 -7.92
CA ASN A 25 27.15 18.67 -6.81
C ASN A 25 26.59 17.26 -7.02
N ASP A 26 27.31 16.28 -6.52
CA ASP A 26 26.73 14.99 -6.22
C ASP A 26 25.66 15.30 -5.17
N SER A 27 24.47 15.62 -5.68
CA SER A 27 23.28 15.61 -4.85
C SER A 27 23.14 14.16 -4.41
N ILE A 28 23.70 13.86 -3.26
CA ILE A 28 23.39 12.63 -2.54
C ILE A 28 21.87 12.70 -2.35
N ILE A 29 21.15 12.04 -3.25
CA ILE A 29 19.73 11.82 -3.05
C ILE A 29 19.70 10.85 -1.86
N PRO A 30 19.30 11.30 -0.66
CA PRO A 30 19.14 10.36 0.45
C PRO A 30 18.13 9.32 -0.04
N LEU A 31 18.57 8.10 -0.17
CA LEU A 31 17.65 6.98 -0.36
C LEU A 31 16.85 6.90 0.92
N ASP A 32 15.55 7.04 0.80
CA ASP A 32 14.65 6.82 1.93
C ASP A 32 14.97 5.46 2.54
N GLU A 33 15.08 5.42 3.85
CA GLU A 33 15.34 4.19 4.58
C GLU A 33 14.27 3.15 4.18
N VAL A 34 14.72 2.02 3.64
CA VAL A 34 13.83 0.90 3.32
C VAL A 34 13.51 0.17 4.61
N ILE A 35 12.48 0.61 5.29
CA ILE A 35 11.97 -0.08 6.48
C ILE A 35 11.22 -1.33 6.00
N ILE A 36 11.81 -2.50 6.23
CA ILE A 36 11.14 -3.78 5.99
C ILE A 36 10.19 -4.04 7.16
N LYS A 37 8.90 -3.82 6.93
CA LYS A 37 7.85 -4.10 7.92
C LYS A 37 7.36 -5.54 7.72
N GLY A 38 7.45 -6.35 8.77
CA GLY A 38 7.00 -7.75 8.72
C GLY A 38 5.50 -7.94 8.52
N ASN A 39 4.70 -6.89 8.75
CA ASN A 39 3.24 -6.89 8.62
C ASN A 39 2.74 -6.63 7.18
N THR A 40 3.61 -6.29 6.24
CA THR A 40 3.25 -6.00 4.85
C THR A 40 3.81 -7.04 3.90
N ILE A 41 3.12 -7.28 2.79
CA ILE A 41 3.53 -8.18 1.71
C ILE A 41 4.13 -7.38 0.55
N LEU A 42 3.51 -6.25 0.23
CA LEU A 42 3.89 -5.37 -0.88
C LEU A 42 4.53 -4.08 -0.36
N GLY A 43 4.04 -3.56 0.74
CA GLY A 43 4.51 -2.34 1.38
C GLY A 43 4.09 -1.05 0.69
N ASN A 44 4.04 -1.01 -0.65
CA ASN A 44 3.62 0.18 -1.39
C ASN A 44 3.17 -0.12 -2.83
N LYS A 45 2.62 0.91 -3.49
CA LYS A 45 2.15 0.83 -4.89
C LYS A 45 3.26 0.54 -5.90
N PHE A 46 4.47 1.03 -5.66
CA PHE A 46 5.58 0.82 -6.57
C PHE A 46 5.96 -0.66 -6.64
N VAL A 47 6.10 -1.31 -5.49
CA VAL A 47 6.36 -2.75 -5.41
C VAL A 47 5.23 -3.55 -6.04
N ALA A 48 3.96 -3.17 -5.78
CA ALA A 48 2.81 -3.84 -6.37
C ALA A 48 2.83 -3.80 -7.91
N LYS A 49 3.23 -2.66 -8.50
CA LYS A 49 3.31 -2.49 -9.97
C LYS A 49 4.48 -3.22 -10.61
N ASN A 50 5.61 -3.33 -9.91
CA ASN A 50 6.86 -3.88 -10.45
C ASN A 50 7.10 -5.34 -10.07
N ARG A 51 6.24 -5.93 -9.26
CA ARG A 51 6.32 -7.33 -8.87
C ARG A 51 5.93 -8.25 -10.03
N THR A 52 6.59 -9.41 -10.12
CA THR A 52 6.14 -10.51 -10.98
C THR A 52 4.80 -11.05 -10.47
N GLY A 53 3.82 -11.20 -11.37
CA GLY A 53 2.45 -11.56 -11.03
C GLY A 53 1.54 -10.34 -10.84
N ALA A 54 0.24 -10.57 -10.77
CA ALA A 54 -0.73 -9.49 -10.61
C ALA A 54 -0.92 -9.16 -9.13
N ALA A 55 -0.52 -7.97 -8.75
CA ALA A 55 -0.69 -7.44 -7.40
C ALA A 55 -1.39 -6.07 -7.43
N TYR A 56 -2.06 -5.72 -6.35
CA TYR A 56 -2.67 -4.42 -6.15
C TYR A 56 -2.45 -3.95 -4.71
N TYR A 57 -2.16 -2.67 -4.56
CA TYR A 57 -2.00 -2.01 -3.27
C TYR A 57 -3.00 -0.86 -3.17
N LEU A 58 -3.94 -0.97 -2.24
CA LEU A 58 -4.92 0.06 -1.93
C LEU A 58 -4.37 0.87 -0.75
N SER A 59 -4.05 2.14 -1.01
CA SER A 59 -3.41 3.00 0.00
C SER A 59 -4.40 3.61 0.97
N THR A 60 -3.89 4.22 2.05
CA THR A 60 -4.69 4.96 3.03
C THR A 60 -5.54 6.05 2.39
N GLU A 61 -5.00 6.78 1.41
CA GLU A 61 -5.72 7.84 0.69
C GLU A 61 -6.89 7.27 -0.12
N GLU A 62 -6.67 6.12 -0.76
CA GLU A 62 -7.73 5.46 -1.53
C GLU A 62 -8.82 4.86 -0.64
N LEU A 63 -8.43 4.36 0.54
CA LEU A 63 -9.39 3.88 1.55
C LEU A 63 -10.22 5.06 2.11
N ALA A 64 -9.56 6.17 2.41
CA ALA A 64 -10.20 7.36 2.96
C ALA A 64 -11.10 8.11 1.95
N GLN A 65 -10.84 7.95 0.65
CA GLN A 65 -11.56 8.70 -0.39
C GLN A 65 -13.07 8.56 -0.33
N PHE A 66 -13.57 7.39 0.07
CA PHE A 66 -15.01 7.11 0.14
C PHE A 66 -15.47 6.65 1.52
N ASP A 67 -14.53 6.50 2.47
CA ASP A 67 -14.77 6.08 3.85
C ASP A 67 -15.77 4.91 3.98
N TYR A 68 -15.58 3.90 3.12
CA TYR A 68 -16.47 2.75 3.09
C TYR A 68 -16.39 1.93 4.37
N THR A 69 -17.52 1.70 4.99
CA THR A 69 -17.65 0.75 6.10
C THR A 69 -17.58 -0.69 5.61
N ASP A 70 -18.16 -0.93 4.43
CA ASP A 70 -18.24 -2.23 3.80
C ASP A 70 -16.97 -2.55 3.02
N ILE A 71 -16.32 -3.65 3.38
CA ILE A 71 -15.10 -4.15 2.73
C ILE A 71 -15.32 -4.45 1.24
N ASN A 72 -16.48 -4.93 0.86
CA ASN A 72 -16.80 -5.24 -0.54
C ASN A 72 -16.69 -3.98 -1.40
N ARG A 73 -17.16 -2.85 -0.90
CA ARG A 73 -17.06 -1.55 -1.58
C ARG A 73 -15.60 -1.11 -1.77
N ALA A 74 -14.76 -1.29 -0.76
CA ALA A 74 -13.35 -0.98 -0.86
C ALA A 74 -12.66 -1.85 -1.92
N LEU A 75 -12.94 -3.17 -1.90
CA LEU A 75 -12.34 -4.14 -2.82
C LEU A 75 -12.90 -4.05 -4.25
N SER A 76 -14.08 -3.49 -4.47
CA SER A 76 -14.70 -3.35 -5.80
C SER A 76 -13.87 -2.54 -6.80
N LYS A 77 -12.96 -1.69 -6.29
CA LYS A 77 -12.01 -0.93 -7.11
C LYS A 77 -10.93 -1.80 -7.76
N ILE A 78 -10.75 -3.02 -7.28
CA ILE A 78 -9.65 -3.88 -7.71
C ILE A 78 -10.16 -4.82 -8.81
N SER A 79 -9.65 -4.66 -10.01
CA SER A 79 -10.05 -5.49 -11.16
C SER A 79 -9.85 -6.98 -10.88
N GLY A 80 -10.83 -7.81 -11.28
CA GLY A 80 -10.80 -9.26 -11.11
C GLY A 80 -11.14 -9.76 -9.70
N ILE A 81 -11.61 -8.88 -8.81
CA ILE A 81 -12.30 -9.24 -7.59
C ILE A 81 -13.80 -9.19 -7.85
N ASN A 82 -14.48 -10.22 -7.45
CA ASN A 82 -15.93 -10.29 -7.44
C ASN A 82 -16.38 -10.67 -6.03
N PHE A 83 -17.55 -10.21 -5.64
CA PHE A 83 -18.12 -10.50 -4.34
C PHE A 83 -19.63 -10.70 -4.44
N TYR A 84 -20.15 -11.44 -3.48
CA TYR A 84 -21.57 -11.64 -3.28
C TYR A 84 -21.94 -11.09 -1.90
N GLU A 85 -22.87 -10.15 -1.85
CA GLU A 85 -23.31 -9.51 -0.62
C GLU A 85 -24.43 -10.33 0.02
N GLU A 86 -24.30 -10.63 1.31
CA GLU A 86 -25.35 -11.30 2.10
C GLU A 86 -26.10 -10.32 3.01
N ASP A 87 -25.44 -9.27 3.51
CA ASP A 87 -25.98 -8.45 4.60
C ASP A 87 -25.97 -6.92 4.34
N GLY A 88 -25.34 -6.45 3.28
CA GLY A 88 -25.24 -5.02 2.98
C GLY A 88 -24.32 -4.20 3.88
N PHE A 89 -23.71 -4.80 4.92
CA PHE A 89 -22.74 -4.16 5.82
C PHE A 89 -21.32 -4.70 5.65
N GLY A 90 -21.15 -5.74 4.83
CA GLY A 90 -19.85 -6.37 4.61
C GLY A 90 -19.38 -7.24 5.79
N LEU A 91 -20.27 -7.66 6.66
CA LEU A 91 -19.93 -8.52 7.81
C LEU A 91 -19.60 -9.95 7.40
N ARG A 92 -20.13 -10.40 6.27
CA ARG A 92 -19.94 -11.74 5.71
C ARG A 92 -19.60 -11.64 4.23
N PRO A 93 -18.44 -11.11 3.88
CA PRO A 93 -18.08 -10.97 2.49
C PRO A 93 -17.78 -12.33 1.85
N ASN A 94 -18.41 -12.58 0.72
CA ASN A 94 -18.11 -13.70 -0.15
C ASN A 94 -17.27 -13.18 -1.29
N ILE A 95 -15.96 -13.31 -1.18
CA ILE A 95 -15.01 -12.74 -2.12
C ILE A 95 -14.41 -13.83 -2.99
N SER A 96 -14.34 -13.56 -4.30
CA SER A 96 -13.60 -14.37 -5.24
C SER A 96 -12.61 -13.53 -6.04
N ILE A 97 -11.52 -14.15 -6.44
CA ILE A 97 -10.51 -13.55 -7.30
C ILE A 97 -10.41 -14.40 -8.57
N ARG A 98 -10.44 -13.74 -9.75
CA ARG A 98 -10.31 -14.39 -11.06
C ARG A 98 -11.34 -15.51 -11.33
N GLY A 99 -12.58 -15.32 -10.87
CA GLY A 99 -13.68 -16.24 -11.15
C GLY A 99 -13.68 -17.54 -10.33
N THR A 100 -12.92 -17.59 -9.24
CA THR A 100 -13.07 -18.69 -8.26
C THR A 100 -14.41 -18.60 -7.55
N SER A 101 -14.87 -19.68 -6.90
CA SER A 101 -16.10 -19.64 -6.10
C SER A 101 -16.00 -18.59 -5.01
N PRO A 102 -16.96 -17.68 -4.88
CA PRO A 102 -16.96 -16.66 -3.83
C PRO A 102 -17.41 -17.23 -2.47
N GLU A 103 -17.99 -18.43 -2.44
CA GLU A 103 -18.61 -19.00 -1.25
C GLU A 103 -17.71 -18.88 -0.02
N ARG A 104 -18.14 -18.01 0.92
CA ARG A 104 -17.46 -17.72 2.17
C ARG A 104 -15.96 -17.43 2.02
N SER A 105 -15.58 -16.88 0.90
CA SER A 105 -14.17 -16.57 0.57
C SER A 105 -13.21 -17.76 0.71
N SER A 106 -13.71 -19.00 0.53
CA SER A 106 -12.98 -20.24 0.84
C SER A 106 -11.78 -20.53 -0.08
N LYS A 107 -11.64 -19.80 -1.18
CA LYS A 107 -10.56 -19.98 -2.17
C LYS A 107 -9.48 -18.90 -2.13
N ILE A 108 -9.52 -18.04 -1.13
CA ILE A 108 -8.55 -16.96 -0.94
C ILE A 108 -7.98 -17.02 0.48
N ALA A 109 -6.69 -16.73 0.62
CA ALA A 109 -6.09 -16.51 1.92
C ALA A 109 -6.34 -15.07 2.37
N ILE A 110 -6.89 -14.90 3.55
CA ILE A 110 -7.13 -13.59 4.15
C ILE A 110 -6.23 -13.45 5.36
N MET A 111 -5.46 -12.38 5.36
CA MET A 111 -4.47 -12.09 6.38
C MET A 111 -4.71 -10.72 6.99
N GLU A 112 -4.29 -10.55 8.21
CA GLU A 112 -4.15 -9.28 8.88
C GLU A 112 -2.71 -9.17 9.38
N ASP A 113 -2.01 -8.13 8.96
CA ASP A 113 -0.60 -7.89 9.27
C ASP A 113 0.31 -9.10 8.95
N GLY A 114 0.04 -9.76 7.81
CA GLY A 114 0.77 -10.93 7.36
C GLY A 114 0.38 -12.25 8.05
N ILE A 115 -0.52 -12.21 9.03
CA ILE A 115 -0.98 -13.39 9.77
C ILE A 115 -2.27 -13.90 9.15
N LEU A 116 -2.33 -15.18 8.83
CA LEU A 116 -3.52 -15.81 8.25
C LEU A 116 -4.67 -15.83 9.28
N ILE A 117 -5.75 -15.15 8.94
CA ILE A 117 -6.98 -15.09 9.77
C ILE A 117 -8.13 -15.88 9.17
N SER A 118 -8.06 -16.21 7.88
CA SER A 118 -9.10 -16.95 7.18
C SER A 118 -8.56 -17.51 5.85
N PRO A 119 -9.07 -18.67 5.39
CA PRO A 119 -10.05 -19.54 6.05
C PRO A 119 -9.48 -20.23 7.28
N ALA A 120 -10.39 -20.66 8.17
CA ALA A 120 -9.99 -21.37 9.36
C ALA A 120 -9.26 -22.69 9.01
N PRO A 121 -8.11 -22.98 9.63
CA PRO A 121 -7.22 -24.05 9.16
C PRO A 121 -7.72 -25.47 9.42
N TYR A 122 -8.77 -25.66 10.22
CA TYR A 122 -9.10 -26.98 10.75
C TYR A 122 -10.53 -27.49 10.56
N SER A 123 -11.53 -26.69 10.26
CA SER A 123 -12.91 -27.22 10.19
C SER A 123 -13.72 -26.79 8.98
N ALA A 124 -13.78 -25.53 8.68
CA ALA A 124 -14.52 -25.02 7.55
C ALA A 124 -13.65 -24.03 6.77
N SER A 125 -13.50 -24.26 5.49
CA SER A 125 -12.81 -23.34 4.57
C SER A 125 -13.65 -22.08 4.36
N SER A 126 -13.92 -21.36 5.44
CA SER A 126 -14.87 -20.24 5.42
C SER A 126 -14.32 -19.06 6.17
N ALA A 127 -14.47 -17.90 5.59
CA ALA A 127 -14.16 -16.64 6.25
C ALA A 127 -15.39 -16.15 7.03
N TYR A 128 -15.28 -16.10 8.34
CA TYR A 128 -16.33 -15.59 9.23
C TYR A 128 -15.96 -14.26 9.88
N TYR A 129 -14.71 -13.87 9.78
CA TYR A 129 -14.21 -12.63 10.33
C TYR A 129 -13.53 -11.82 9.25
N PHE A 130 -13.84 -10.55 9.21
CA PHE A 130 -13.14 -9.55 8.41
C PHE A 130 -12.81 -8.34 9.28
N PRO A 131 -11.61 -7.79 9.16
CA PRO A 131 -11.24 -6.60 9.90
C PRO A 131 -12.03 -5.38 9.41
N SER A 132 -12.32 -4.46 10.33
CA SER A 132 -12.95 -3.19 9.97
C SER A 132 -12.02 -2.36 9.09
N VAL A 133 -12.52 -1.91 7.93
CA VAL A 133 -11.76 -1.06 7.00
C VAL A 133 -11.26 0.21 7.66
N ALA A 134 -12.04 0.78 8.59
CA ALA A 134 -11.71 2.02 9.27
C ALA A 134 -10.42 1.98 10.12
N ARG A 135 -9.96 0.78 10.51
CA ARG A 135 -8.70 0.62 11.26
C ARG A 135 -7.52 0.20 10.38
N MET A 136 -7.75 0.05 9.07
CA MET A 136 -6.70 -0.34 8.12
C MET A 136 -6.05 0.87 7.48
N GLN A 137 -4.74 0.80 7.31
CA GLN A 137 -4.00 1.81 6.54
C GLN A 137 -3.80 1.39 5.09
N ALA A 138 -3.81 0.10 4.80
CA ALA A 138 -3.69 -0.41 3.44
C ALA A 138 -4.36 -1.77 3.27
N ILE A 139 -4.67 -2.12 2.01
CA ILE A 139 -5.08 -3.47 1.63
C ILE A 139 -4.20 -3.91 0.47
N GLU A 140 -3.58 -5.05 0.64
CA GLU A 140 -2.70 -5.68 -0.33
C GLU A 140 -3.37 -6.89 -0.94
N VAL A 141 -3.41 -6.97 -2.27
CA VAL A 141 -4.05 -8.08 -2.98
C VAL A 141 -3.06 -8.71 -3.94
N LEU A 142 -2.90 -10.00 -3.81
CA LEU A 142 -2.09 -10.84 -4.69
C LEU A 142 -2.99 -11.75 -5.50
N LYS A 143 -2.80 -11.77 -6.82
CA LYS A 143 -3.57 -12.57 -7.76
C LYS A 143 -2.64 -13.41 -8.62
N GLY A 144 -2.83 -14.72 -8.63
CA GLY A 144 -2.00 -15.63 -9.45
C GLY A 144 -1.09 -16.54 -8.62
N SER A 145 -0.10 -17.16 -9.23
CA SER A 145 0.72 -18.19 -8.58
C SER A 145 1.65 -17.72 -7.47
N SER A 146 1.99 -16.42 -7.44
CA SER A 146 2.93 -15.87 -6.46
C SER A 146 2.44 -15.86 -5.02
N GLN A 147 1.15 -16.12 -4.80
CA GLN A 147 0.54 -16.14 -3.47
C GLN A 147 0.58 -17.49 -2.76
N ILE A 148 1.04 -18.55 -3.40
CA ILE A 148 1.06 -19.91 -2.83
C ILE A 148 1.85 -19.98 -1.50
N GLN A 149 2.81 -19.11 -1.32
CA GLN A 149 3.59 -18.99 -0.08
C GLN A 149 2.77 -18.57 1.14
N TYR A 150 1.55 -18.04 0.94
CA TYR A 150 0.69 -17.52 2.01
C TYR A 150 -0.37 -18.54 2.46
N GLY A 151 -0.26 -19.79 2.06
CA GLY A 151 -1.07 -20.88 2.56
C GLY A 151 -1.81 -21.69 1.50
N PRO A 152 -2.49 -22.77 1.94
CA PRO A 152 -3.08 -23.76 1.04
C PRO A 152 -4.32 -23.26 0.28
N TYR A 153 -5.04 -22.29 0.82
CA TYR A 153 -6.31 -21.79 0.24
C TYR A 153 -6.12 -20.59 -0.67
N THR A 154 -5.04 -20.57 -1.44
CA THR A 154 -4.65 -19.43 -2.28
C THR A 154 -4.97 -19.59 -3.76
N THR A 155 -5.87 -20.52 -4.11
CA THR A 155 -6.25 -20.76 -5.52
C THR A 155 -6.75 -19.50 -6.22
N GLY A 156 -7.53 -18.68 -5.53
CA GLY A 156 -8.00 -17.39 -6.04
C GLY A 156 -6.96 -16.29 -5.87
N GLY A 157 -6.31 -16.27 -4.73
CA GLY A 157 -5.38 -15.21 -4.36
C GLY A 157 -5.16 -15.09 -2.86
N ALA A 158 -4.54 -13.99 -2.47
CA ALA A 158 -4.35 -13.62 -1.08
C ALA A 158 -4.66 -12.13 -0.88
N ILE A 159 -5.30 -11.81 0.23
CA ILE A 159 -5.61 -10.44 0.66
C ILE A 159 -4.98 -10.24 2.02
N ASN A 160 -4.18 -9.18 2.18
CA ASN A 160 -3.60 -8.79 3.45
C ASN A 160 -4.14 -7.41 3.85
N PHE A 161 -4.72 -7.33 5.01
CA PHE A 161 -5.15 -6.09 5.64
C PHE A 161 -4.03 -5.58 6.53
N VAL A 162 -3.54 -4.37 6.24
CA VAL A 162 -2.47 -3.76 7.01
C VAL A 162 -3.09 -2.80 8.02
N SER A 163 -2.93 -3.07 9.29
CA SER A 163 -3.47 -2.23 10.37
C SER A 163 -2.73 -0.91 10.48
N THR A 164 -3.40 0.10 11.03
CA THR A 164 -2.80 1.41 11.28
C THR A 164 -1.67 1.29 12.30
N GLU A 165 -0.52 1.89 11.99
CA GLU A 165 0.63 1.90 12.87
C GLU A 165 0.38 2.66 14.16
N ILE A 166 1.02 2.19 15.23
CA ILE A 166 1.04 2.91 16.51
C ILE A 166 1.91 4.16 16.31
N PRO A 167 1.38 5.38 16.53
CA PRO A 167 2.15 6.59 16.32
C PRO A 167 3.20 6.78 17.42
N GLU A 168 4.38 7.26 17.04
CA GLU A 168 5.48 7.57 17.97
C GLU A 168 5.16 8.70 18.94
N LYS A 169 4.27 9.61 18.53
CA LYS A 169 3.82 10.74 19.35
C LYS A 169 2.32 10.65 19.53
N PHE A 170 1.82 11.21 20.63
CA PHE A 170 0.38 11.28 20.85
C PHE A 170 -0.36 11.81 19.62
N ARG A 171 -1.26 11.01 19.10
CA ARG A 171 -2.12 11.33 17.96
C ARG A 171 -3.54 10.88 18.25
N GLY A 172 -4.48 11.80 18.06
CA GLY A 172 -5.90 11.52 18.11
C GLY A 172 -6.54 11.87 16.77
N LYS A 173 -7.47 11.03 16.30
CA LYS A 173 -8.28 11.29 15.12
C LYS A 173 -9.72 10.89 15.43
N ILE A 174 -10.65 11.77 15.13
CA ILE A 174 -12.09 11.48 15.19
C ILE A 174 -12.65 11.79 13.81
N SER A 175 -13.35 10.82 13.23
CA SER A 175 -14.12 11.01 12.00
C SER A 175 -15.57 10.66 12.24
N THR A 176 -16.46 11.47 11.74
CA THR A 176 -17.92 11.26 11.84
C THR A 176 -18.52 11.42 10.45
N SER A 177 -19.30 10.43 10.04
CA SER A 177 -20.02 10.45 8.78
C SER A 177 -21.51 10.22 8.98
N PHE A 178 -22.31 10.85 8.13
CA PHE A 178 -23.76 10.69 8.11
C PHE A 178 -24.17 10.27 6.70
N GLY A 179 -25.05 9.31 6.63
CA GLY A 179 -25.51 8.74 5.37
C GLY A 179 -27.03 8.65 5.24
N SER A 180 -27.46 8.09 4.13
CA SER A 180 -28.87 7.77 3.87
C SER A 180 -29.43 6.83 4.94
N PHE A 181 -30.76 6.73 5.03
CA PHE A 181 -31.46 5.86 5.99
C PHE A 181 -31.13 6.12 7.46
N LYS A 182 -30.79 7.36 7.82
CA LYS A 182 -30.42 7.78 9.19
C LYS A 182 -29.15 7.08 9.69
N THR A 183 -28.27 6.67 8.80
CA THR A 183 -26.98 6.08 9.18
C THR A 183 -26.07 7.15 9.75
N GLY A 184 -25.54 6.88 10.93
CA GLY A 184 -24.48 7.69 11.55
C GLY A 184 -23.33 6.78 11.98
N GLN A 185 -22.10 7.17 11.66
CA GLN A 185 -20.90 6.45 12.04
C GLN A 185 -19.91 7.42 12.69
N THR A 186 -19.29 6.97 13.76
CA THR A 186 -18.19 7.69 14.38
C THR A 186 -17.03 6.74 14.62
N HIS A 187 -15.86 7.12 14.16
CA HIS A 187 -14.61 6.39 14.37
C HIS A 187 -13.63 7.30 15.12
N ALA A 188 -13.15 6.82 16.27
CA ALA A 188 -12.15 7.51 17.08
C ALA A 188 -10.92 6.62 17.26
N THR A 189 -9.76 7.19 17.00
CA THR A 189 -8.46 6.54 17.24
C THR A 189 -7.61 7.43 18.12
N ILE A 190 -6.97 6.85 19.11
CA ILE A 190 -5.99 7.52 19.98
C ILE A 190 -4.79 6.59 20.08
N GLY A 191 -3.61 7.12 19.89
CA GLY A 191 -2.38 6.35 20.00
C GLY A 191 -1.22 7.18 20.52
N ASN A 192 -0.32 6.51 21.21
CA ASN A 192 0.97 7.01 21.67
C ASN A 192 1.90 5.82 21.90
N SER A 193 3.16 5.95 21.55
CA SER A 193 4.21 5.01 21.96
C SER A 193 5.18 5.70 22.89
N SER A 194 5.63 5.01 23.92
CA SER A 194 6.64 5.49 24.89
C SER A 194 7.94 4.73 24.68
#